data_b4f817f3056a783ec6755d0d370380c2
#
_entry.id   b4f817f3056a783ec6755d0d370380c2
#
_cell.length_a   1.000
_cell.length_b   1.000
_cell.length_c   1.000
_cell.angle_alpha   90.00
_cell.angle_beta   90.00
_cell.angle_gamma   90.00
#
_symmetry.space_group_name_H-M   'P 1'
#
loop_
_entity.id
_entity.type
_entity.pdbx_description
1 polymer ?
#
loop_
_entity_poly.entity_id
_entity_poly.type
_entity_poly.pdbx_seq_one_letter_code
_entity_poly.pdbx_strand_id
1 'polypeptide(L)'
;MKEISWKRFGYHVVYDIDMFDAIGFASRNGFGYIVPDLMIPRFFPERFSQSERHRIRQTAQSSNVSISFHAPSDYLNIGTLYPEVKRAVLDRMKMCMDLAADVEAQRFTIHVDPPYDFVFAGHEGTYLKDHWETYRTAIKQGIIELVAQAPEDLLVCVENDRLSKIAIEALKELLLTTKLFLTWDIPKSQTAVGKPRDEVESFFNNNLERIRECHIHDQKPGGHSHDIVGAGKIDFSKYLKVLLPKNVYFIIEVRPRENALESLKLIQSILADLGWRISDPS
;
A
#
# COMPACT_ATOMS: atom_id res chain seq x y z
N MET A 1 9.97 -26.23 -10.80
CA MET A 1 9.89 -24.94 -10.10
C MET A 1 8.72 -24.15 -10.70
N LYS A 2 7.82 -23.61 -9.88
CA LYS A 2 6.73 -22.75 -10.37
C LYS A 2 7.32 -21.40 -10.77
N GLU A 3 6.64 -20.68 -11.66
CA GLU A 3 7.10 -19.37 -12.12
C GLU A 3 6.13 -18.28 -11.73
N ILE A 4 6.67 -17.13 -11.31
CA ILE A 4 5.92 -15.90 -11.04
C ILE A 4 6.49 -14.79 -11.94
N SER A 5 5.60 -14.04 -12.57
CA SER A 5 6.03 -12.94 -13.46
C SER A 5 6.81 -11.86 -12.68
N TRP A 6 7.95 -11.43 -13.24
CA TRP A 6 8.72 -10.29 -12.74
C TRP A 6 7.87 -9.02 -12.65
N LYS A 7 6.85 -8.89 -13.49
CA LYS A 7 5.89 -7.77 -13.46
C LYS A 7 5.12 -7.64 -12.15
N ARG A 8 5.17 -8.65 -11.29
CA ARG A 8 4.52 -8.62 -9.98
C ARG A 8 5.42 -8.06 -8.87
N PHE A 9 6.65 -7.65 -9.18
CA PHE A 9 7.58 -7.07 -8.21
C PHE A 9 7.88 -5.63 -8.56
N GLY A 10 7.69 -4.72 -7.62
CA GLY A 10 7.96 -3.30 -7.76
C GLY A 10 8.68 -2.74 -6.54
N TYR A 11 9.00 -1.46 -6.59
CA TYR A 11 9.59 -0.77 -5.45
C TYR A 11 8.92 0.58 -5.18
N HIS A 12 9.02 1.01 -3.93
CA HIS A 12 8.47 2.27 -3.43
C HIS A 12 9.39 3.45 -3.77
N VAL A 13 8.86 4.45 -4.47
CA VAL A 13 9.60 5.58 -5.02
C VAL A 13 9.46 6.79 -4.12
N VAL A 14 10.55 7.16 -3.43
CA VAL A 14 10.59 8.29 -2.48
C VAL A 14 11.75 9.24 -2.78
N TYR A 15 12.95 8.70 -3.01
CA TYR A 15 14.18 9.49 -3.19
C TYR A 15 14.64 9.63 -4.65
N ASP A 16 13.93 9.01 -5.59
CA ASP A 16 14.21 9.12 -7.02
C ASP A 16 14.07 10.57 -7.49
N ILE A 17 14.81 10.94 -8.52
CA ILE A 17 14.85 12.30 -9.03
C ILE A 17 13.48 12.74 -9.55
N ASP A 18 12.84 11.87 -10.34
CA ASP A 18 11.50 12.03 -10.89
C ASP A 18 10.91 10.67 -11.32
N MET A 19 9.72 10.66 -11.91
CA MET A 19 9.09 9.44 -12.39
C MET A 19 9.83 8.79 -13.57
N PHE A 20 10.51 9.56 -14.42
CA PHE A 20 11.26 9.01 -15.56
C PHE A 20 12.51 8.27 -15.09
N ASP A 21 13.22 8.83 -14.08
CA ASP A 21 14.36 8.17 -13.44
C ASP A 21 13.93 6.87 -12.76
N ALA A 22 12.79 6.90 -12.03
CA ALA A 22 12.24 5.72 -11.38
C ALA A 22 11.85 4.62 -12.37
N ILE A 23 11.15 4.96 -13.46
CA ILE A 23 10.79 4.01 -14.54
C ILE A 23 12.05 3.41 -15.16
N GLY A 24 13.04 4.26 -15.48
CA GLY A 24 14.31 3.80 -16.05
C GLY A 24 15.09 2.88 -15.12
N PHE A 25 15.10 3.17 -13.81
CA PHE A 25 15.72 2.28 -12.83
C PHE A 25 14.98 0.94 -12.73
N ALA A 26 13.65 0.95 -12.65
CA ALA A 26 12.83 -0.26 -12.59
C ALA A 26 13.11 -1.19 -13.77
N SER A 27 13.04 -0.65 -14.99
CA SER A 27 13.25 -1.40 -16.23
C SER A 27 14.63 -2.07 -16.31
N ARG A 28 15.68 -1.38 -15.86
CA ARG A 28 17.06 -1.92 -15.90
C ARG A 28 17.35 -2.94 -14.80
N ASN A 29 16.56 -2.97 -13.73
CA ASN A 29 16.85 -3.75 -12.53
C ASN A 29 15.82 -4.84 -12.22
N GLY A 30 14.94 -5.17 -13.17
CA GLY A 30 14.00 -6.28 -13.05
C GLY A 30 12.79 -6.00 -12.14
N PHE A 31 12.47 -4.71 -11.91
CA PHE A 31 11.21 -4.31 -11.32
C PHE A 31 10.16 -4.10 -12.40
N GLY A 32 9.01 -4.74 -12.27
CA GLY A 32 7.91 -4.67 -13.22
C GLY A 32 6.99 -3.47 -13.00
N TYR A 33 7.11 -2.80 -11.85
CA TYR A 33 6.36 -1.58 -11.59
C TYR A 33 7.03 -0.69 -10.54
N ILE A 34 6.57 0.57 -10.51
CA ILE A 34 6.98 1.57 -9.54
C ILE A 34 5.77 2.06 -8.73
N VAL A 35 6.01 2.48 -7.48
CA VAL A 35 4.99 3.05 -6.60
C VAL A 35 5.48 4.39 -6.05
N PRO A 36 5.30 5.50 -6.80
CA PRO A 36 5.57 6.83 -6.28
C PRO A 36 4.66 7.16 -5.10
N ASP A 37 5.27 7.70 -4.05
CA ASP A 37 4.55 8.18 -2.87
C ASP A 37 4.09 9.62 -3.10
N LEU A 38 2.77 9.81 -3.21
CA LEU A 38 2.17 11.12 -3.45
C LEU A 38 2.17 12.04 -2.22
N MET A 39 2.74 11.60 -1.10
CA MET A 39 3.08 12.47 0.04
C MET A 39 4.35 13.29 -0.23
N ILE A 40 5.19 12.86 -1.16
CA ILE A 40 6.45 13.52 -1.49
C ILE A 40 6.20 14.69 -2.44
N PRO A 41 6.60 15.93 -2.11
CA PRO A 41 6.24 17.13 -2.88
C PRO A 41 6.61 17.08 -4.36
N ARG A 42 7.67 16.35 -4.74
CA ARG A 42 8.06 16.20 -6.15
C ARG A 42 7.10 15.36 -6.98
N PHE A 43 6.26 14.55 -6.33
CA PHE A 43 5.26 13.69 -6.96
C PHE A 43 3.83 14.21 -6.81
N PHE A 44 3.64 15.42 -6.28
CA PHE A 44 2.30 16.01 -6.17
C PHE A 44 1.63 16.14 -7.55
N PRO A 45 0.35 15.80 -7.68
CA PRO A 45 -0.38 15.81 -8.96
C PRO A 45 -0.31 17.14 -9.71
N GLU A 46 -0.34 18.26 -8.99
CA GLU A 46 -0.28 19.62 -9.54
C GLU A 46 1.06 19.99 -10.18
N ARG A 47 2.10 19.21 -9.96
CA ARG A 47 3.41 19.42 -10.59
C ARG A 47 3.50 18.87 -12.01
N PHE A 48 2.54 18.07 -12.43
CA PHE A 48 2.56 17.40 -13.72
C PHE A 48 1.52 18.02 -14.65
N SER A 49 1.98 18.72 -15.68
CA SER A 49 1.13 19.14 -16.80
C SER A 49 0.54 17.93 -17.52
N GLN A 50 -0.56 18.12 -18.26
CA GLN A 50 -1.18 17.04 -19.03
C GLN A 50 -0.21 16.39 -20.03
N SER A 51 0.69 17.18 -20.64
CA SER A 51 1.71 16.66 -21.54
C SER A 51 2.75 15.81 -20.82
N GLU A 52 3.14 16.16 -19.60
CA GLU A 52 4.06 15.36 -18.79
C GLU A 52 3.41 14.04 -18.33
N ARG A 53 2.14 14.04 -17.90
CA ARG A 53 1.39 12.84 -17.58
C ARG A 53 1.33 11.87 -18.76
N HIS A 54 1.06 12.40 -19.95
CA HIS A 54 1.09 11.60 -21.17
C HIS A 54 2.48 11.01 -21.46
N ARG A 55 3.56 11.81 -21.32
CA ARG A 55 4.93 11.33 -21.48
C ARG A 55 5.30 10.25 -20.45
N ILE A 56 4.90 10.42 -19.18
CA ILE A 56 5.12 9.42 -18.12
C ILE A 56 4.48 8.09 -18.54
N ARG A 57 3.21 8.13 -18.97
CA ARG A 57 2.49 6.95 -19.46
C ARG A 57 3.23 6.28 -20.62
N GLN A 58 3.60 7.03 -21.65
CA GLN A 58 4.32 6.49 -22.80
C GLN A 58 5.66 5.86 -22.40
N THR A 59 6.41 6.52 -21.49
CA THR A 59 7.70 6.02 -21.00
C THR A 59 7.50 4.71 -20.23
N ALA A 60 6.50 4.63 -19.36
CA ALA A 60 6.19 3.42 -18.63
C ALA A 60 5.83 2.26 -19.57
N GLN A 61 4.95 2.50 -20.54
CA GLN A 61 4.55 1.51 -21.55
C GLN A 61 5.73 1.02 -22.38
N SER A 62 6.55 1.93 -22.91
CA SER A 62 7.72 1.58 -23.75
C SER A 62 8.82 0.87 -22.96
N SER A 63 8.90 1.09 -21.66
CA SER A 63 9.82 0.42 -20.74
C SER A 63 9.26 -0.88 -20.15
N ASN A 64 8.02 -1.26 -20.51
CA ASN A 64 7.30 -2.40 -19.97
C ASN A 64 7.18 -2.37 -18.43
N VAL A 65 7.08 -1.17 -17.82
CA VAL A 65 6.94 -0.91 -16.39
C VAL A 65 5.55 -0.36 -16.11
N SER A 66 4.84 -0.93 -15.15
CA SER A 66 3.53 -0.43 -14.69
C SER A 66 3.73 0.64 -13.61
N ILE A 67 2.67 1.42 -13.34
CA ILE A 67 2.63 2.41 -12.27
C ILE A 67 1.52 2.04 -11.30
N SER A 68 1.77 2.19 -10.02
CA SER A 68 0.78 2.26 -8.93
C SER A 68 1.15 3.47 -8.08
N PHE A 69 0.26 3.89 -7.18
CA PHE A 69 0.55 5.01 -6.31
C PHE A 69 0.25 4.67 -4.85
N HIS A 70 1.11 5.19 -3.97
CA HIS A 70 0.82 5.34 -2.57
C HIS A 70 0.19 6.73 -2.34
N ALA A 71 -1.03 6.75 -1.79
CA ALA A 71 -1.74 8.00 -1.50
C ALA A 71 -1.03 8.79 -0.41
N PRO A 72 -1.16 10.13 -0.39
CA PRO A 72 -0.69 10.91 0.74
C PRO A 72 -1.45 10.52 2.01
N SER A 73 -0.72 10.19 3.07
CA SER A 73 -1.29 9.75 4.34
C SER A 73 -1.17 10.79 5.46
N ASP A 74 -0.32 11.80 5.30
CA ASP A 74 -0.09 12.83 6.32
C ASP A 74 -1.35 13.68 6.54
N TYR A 75 -1.91 13.59 7.75
CA TYR A 75 -3.06 14.37 8.20
C TYR A 75 -4.34 14.22 7.37
N LEU A 76 -4.40 13.29 6.42
CA LEU A 76 -5.53 13.09 5.51
C LEU A 76 -6.41 11.92 5.96
N ASN A 77 -7.03 12.07 7.13
CA ASN A 77 -7.90 11.04 7.69
C ASN A 77 -9.26 11.00 6.97
N ILE A 78 -9.48 9.94 6.18
CA ILE A 78 -10.75 9.74 5.46
C ILE A 78 -11.94 9.46 6.39
N GLY A 79 -11.68 9.00 7.63
CA GLY A 79 -12.69 8.75 8.68
C GLY A 79 -12.98 9.96 9.56
N THR A 80 -12.55 11.17 9.17
CA THR A 80 -12.79 12.38 9.95
C THR A 80 -14.28 12.69 10.12
N LEU A 81 -14.66 13.19 11.31
CA LEU A 81 -16.03 13.60 11.62
C LEU A 81 -16.35 15.03 11.15
N TYR A 82 -15.36 15.80 10.70
CA TYR A 82 -15.52 17.19 10.27
C TYR A 82 -15.82 17.24 8.77
N PRO A 83 -17.03 17.67 8.35
CA PRO A 83 -17.44 17.64 6.94
C PRO A 83 -16.51 18.43 6.01
N GLU A 84 -15.99 19.58 6.49
CA GLU A 84 -15.08 20.44 5.73
C GLU A 84 -13.74 19.74 5.50
N VAL A 85 -13.21 19.07 6.52
CA VAL A 85 -11.95 18.30 6.44
C VAL A 85 -12.15 17.09 5.52
N LYS A 86 -13.27 16.36 5.67
CA LYS A 86 -13.59 15.23 4.79
C LYS A 86 -13.61 15.66 3.31
N ARG A 87 -14.26 16.78 3.00
CA ARG A 87 -14.29 17.30 1.63
C ARG A 87 -12.90 17.59 1.10
N ALA A 88 -12.07 18.29 1.89
CA ALA A 88 -10.67 18.58 1.50
C ALA A 88 -9.84 17.31 1.29
N VAL A 89 -10.03 16.29 2.13
CA VAL A 89 -9.37 14.97 1.96
C VAL A 89 -9.82 14.31 0.66
N LEU A 90 -11.12 14.24 0.40
CA LEU A 90 -11.66 13.62 -0.82
C LEU A 90 -11.25 14.38 -2.08
N ASP A 91 -11.23 15.71 -2.06
CA ASP A 91 -10.75 16.53 -3.17
C ASP A 91 -9.27 16.26 -3.45
N ARG A 92 -8.43 16.15 -2.42
CA ARG A 92 -7.01 15.79 -2.57
C ARG A 92 -6.84 14.38 -3.13
N MET A 93 -7.57 13.40 -2.61
CA MET A 93 -7.53 12.03 -3.13
C MET A 93 -7.98 11.97 -4.58
N LYS A 94 -9.03 12.73 -4.94
CA LYS A 94 -9.47 12.82 -6.33
C LYS A 94 -8.38 13.35 -7.26
N MET A 95 -7.68 14.43 -6.88
CA MET A 95 -6.56 14.95 -7.68
C MET A 95 -5.47 13.87 -7.89
N CYS A 96 -5.19 13.07 -6.87
CA CYS A 96 -4.24 11.96 -6.96
C CYS A 96 -4.75 10.85 -7.90
N MET A 97 -6.03 10.51 -7.82
CA MET A 97 -6.65 9.51 -8.70
C MET A 97 -6.78 10.01 -10.15
N ASP A 98 -6.98 11.31 -10.38
CA ASP A 98 -6.95 11.91 -11.73
C ASP A 98 -5.55 11.77 -12.36
N LEU A 99 -4.47 12.00 -11.59
CA LEU A 99 -3.12 11.70 -12.05
C LEU A 99 -2.96 10.20 -12.35
N ALA A 100 -3.45 9.33 -11.46
CA ALA A 100 -3.40 7.89 -11.64
C ALA A 100 -4.09 7.44 -12.94
N ALA A 101 -5.26 8.00 -13.25
CA ALA A 101 -5.97 7.74 -14.49
C ALA A 101 -5.16 8.18 -15.72
N ASP A 102 -4.62 9.41 -15.70
CA ASP A 102 -3.87 9.98 -16.82
C ASP A 102 -2.60 9.18 -17.17
N VAL A 103 -1.97 8.55 -16.16
CA VAL A 103 -0.78 7.71 -16.37
C VAL A 103 -1.10 6.20 -16.47
N GLU A 104 -2.38 5.83 -16.46
CA GLU A 104 -2.87 4.43 -16.48
C GLU A 104 -2.31 3.59 -15.31
N ALA A 105 -2.28 4.19 -14.13
CA ALA A 105 -1.89 3.48 -12.92
C ALA A 105 -2.91 2.38 -12.56
N GLN A 106 -2.43 1.29 -12.00
CA GLN A 106 -3.24 0.09 -11.75
C GLN A 106 -3.84 0.04 -10.34
N ARG A 107 -3.12 0.56 -9.34
CA ARG A 107 -3.50 0.49 -7.92
C ARG A 107 -3.24 1.82 -7.23
N PHE A 108 -4.04 2.08 -6.21
CA PHE A 108 -3.96 3.27 -5.38
C PHE A 108 -4.12 2.85 -3.92
N THR A 109 -3.03 2.79 -3.18
CA THR A 109 -3.03 2.37 -1.77
C THR A 109 -3.26 3.56 -0.87
N ILE A 110 -4.21 3.42 0.05
CA ILE A 110 -4.60 4.44 1.04
C ILE A 110 -4.47 3.90 2.46
N HIS A 111 -4.30 4.81 3.42
CA HIS A 111 -4.41 4.51 4.86
C HIS A 111 -5.79 4.85 5.41
N VAL A 112 -6.13 4.19 6.52
CA VAL A 112 -7.29 4.54 7.34
C VAL A 112 -6.80 4.76 8.76
N ASP A 113 -6.59 6.03 9.11
CA ASP A 113 -6.09 6.39 10.43
C ASP A 113 -7.08 6.00 11.55
N PRO A 114 -6.56 5.54 12.70
CA PRO A 114 -7.39 5.27 13.84
C PRO A 114 -8.04 6.56 14.36
N PRO A 115 -9.28 6.51 14.83
CA PRO A 115 -9.85 7.64 15.55
C PRO A 115 -9.07 7.88 16.85
N TYR A 116 -9.10 9.12 17.29
CA TYR A 116 -8.47 9.48 18.56
C TYR A 116 -9.28 8.95 19.73
N ASP A 117 -8.59 8.43 20.76
CA ASP A 117 -9.22 8.04 22.03
C ASP A 117 -8.59 8.82 23.20
N PHE A 118 -9.34 8.96 24.29
CA PHE A 118 -8.93 9.69 25.47
C PHE A 118 -8.62 8.76 26.63
N VAL A 119 -7.58 9.07 27.38
CA VAL A 119 -7.23 8.38 28.62
C VAL A 119 -7.81 9.15 29.81
N PHE A 120 -8.54 8.46 30.69
CA PHE A 120 -9.10 9.02 31.91
C PHE A 120 -8.32 8.55 33.14
N ALA A 121 -7.71 9.46 33.89
CA ALA A 121 -7.13 9.20 35.21
C ALA A 121 -6.40 7.84 35.34
N GLY A 122 -5.63 7.44 34.34
CA GLY A 122 -4.89 6.17 34.31
C GLY A 122 -5.67 4.96 33.82
N HIS A 123 -6.91 5.13 33.39
CA HIS A 123 -7.71 4.10 32.73
C HIS A 123 -7.71 4.30 31.21
N GLU A 124 -7.74 3.19 30.44
CA GLU A 124 -8.03 3.27 29.01
C GLU A 124 -9.38 3.96 28.78
N GLY A 125 -9.43 4.85 27.80
CA GLY A 125 -10.60 5.65 27.53
C GLY A 125 -11.81 4.82 27.11
N THR A 126 -12.97 5.24 27.57
CA THR A 126 -14.26 4.70 27.11
C THR A 126 -14.85 5.53 25.98
N TYR A 127 -14.27 6.72 25.68
CA TYR A 127 -14.78 7.67 24.71
C TYR A 127 -15.01 7.05 23.33
N LEU A 128 -14.02 6.35 22.79
CA LEU A 128 -14.15 5.68 21.51
C LEU A 128 -15.24 4.60 21.53
N LYS A 129 -15.39 3.88 22.64
CA LYS A 129 -16.42 2.86 22.81
C LYS A 129 -17.82 3.48 22.75
N ASP A 130 -18.02 4.63 23.40
CA ASP A 130 -19.31 5.33 23.45
C ASP A 130 -19.67 5.96 22.08
N HIS A 131 -18.69 6.23 21.25
CA HIS A 131 -18.85 6.82 19.90
C HIS A 131 -18.52 5.85 18.75
N TRP A 132 -18.46 4.55 19.03
CA TRP A 132 -18.04 3.52 18.09
C TRP A 132 -18.74 3.59 16.74
N GLU A 133 -20.08 3.62 16.75
CA GLU A 133 -20.89 3.65 15.54
C GLU A 133 -20.71 4.94 14.74
N THR A 134 -20.48 6.06 15.43
CA THR A 134 -20.22 7.35 14.77
C THR A 134 -18.94 7.27 13.95
N TYR A 135 -17.84 6.80 14.53
CA TYR A 135 -16.56 6.66 13.82
C TYR A 135 -16.60 5.58 12.75
N ARG A 136 -17.21 4.43 13.05
CA ARG A 136 -17.37 3.35 12.07
C ARG A 136 -18.13 3.83 10.84
N THR A 137 -19.22 4.56 11.05
CA THR A 137 -20.02 5.14 9.97
C THR A 137 -19.22 6.18 9.17
N ALA A 138 -18.45 7.05 9.84
CA ALA A 138 -17.64 8.05 9.15
C ALA A 138 -16.55 7.42 8.26
N ILE A 139 -15.87 6.38 8.75
CA ILE A 139 -14.89 5.61 7.96
C ILE A 139 -15.57 4.97 6.75
N LYS A 140 -16.72 4.30 6.95
CA LYS A 140 -17.46 3.65 5.85
C LYS A 140 -17.86 4.68 4.79
N GLN A 141 -18.46 5.79 5.19
CA GLN A 141 -18.89 6.82 4.25
C GLN A 141 -17.71 7.41 3.46
N GLY A 142 -16.61 7.75 4.15
CA GLY A 142 -15.42 8.29 3.50
C GLY A 142 -14.85 7.33 2.44
N ILE A 143 -14.77 6.04 2.74
CA ILE A 143 -14.27 5.03 1.79
C ILE A 143 -15.27 4.82 0.64
N ILE A 144 -16.58 4.79 0.90
CA ILE A 144 -17.61 4.66 -0.14
C ILE A 144 -17.51 5.84 -1.12
N GLU A 145 -17.42 7.07 -0.60
CA GLU A 145 -17.29 8.28 -1.42
C GLU A 145 -16.00 8.28 -2.25
N LEU A 146 -14.89 7.83 -1.66
CA LEU A 146 -13.61 7.69 -2.36
C LEU A 146 -13.69 6.66 -3.50
N VAL A 147 -14.17 5.44 -3.20
CA VAL A 147 -14.28 4.36 -4.19
C VAL A 147 -15.24 4.72 -5.32
N ALA A 148 -16.31 5.47 -5.02
CA ALA A 148 -17.26 5.96 -6.02
C ALA A 148 -16.65 7.00 -6.98
N GLN A 149 -15.60 7.72 -6.56
CA GLN A 149 -14.87 8.69 -7.38
C GLN A 149 -13.69 8.08 -8.14
N ALA A 150 -13.30 6.85 -7.81
CA ALA A 150 -12.16 6.19 -8.44
C ALA A 150 -12.46 5.86 -9.92
N PRO A 151 -11.48 6.07 -10.83
CA PRO A 151 -11.54 5.56 -12.19
C PRO A 151 -11.85 4.06 -12.21
N GLU A 152 -12.58 3.59 -13.23
CA GLU A 152 -13.08 2.20 -13.29
C GLU A 152 -11.97 1.16 -13.20
N ASP A 153 -10.83 1.43 -13.84
CA ASP A 153 -9.67 0.53 -13.93
C ASP A 153 -8.69 0.68 -12.76
N LEU A 154 -8.89 1.67 -11.87
CA LEU A 154 -8.01 1.92 -10.73
C LEU A 154 -8.48 1.14 -9.49
N LEU A 155 -7.66 0.21 -9.02
CA LEU A 155 -7.96 -0.56 -7.82
C LEU A 155 -7.59 0.24 -6.57
N VAL A 156 -8.57 0.65 -5.78
CA VAL A 156 -8.36 1.29 -4.47
C VAL A 156 -8.10 0.20 -3.43
N CYS A 157 -6.97 0.29 -2.75
CA CYS A 157 -6.51 -0.69 -1.76
C CYS A 157 -6.32 -0.01 -0.40
N VAL A 158 -6.83 -0.61 0.68
CA VAL A 158 -6.58 -0.14 2.05
C VAL A 158 -5.43 -0.92 2.67
N GLU A 159 -4.45 -0.20 3.18
CA GLU A 159 -3.30 -0.77 3.87
C GLU A 159 -3.55 -0.92 5.37
N ASN A 160 -2.84 -1.88 5.99
CA ASN A 160 -2.93 -2.15 7.43
C ASN A 160 -2.01 -1.28 8.30
N ASP A 161 -1.48 -0.17 7.78
CA ASP A 161 -0.77 0.76 8.67
C ASP A 161 -1.72 1.31 9.73
N ARG A 162 -1.33 1.13 11.00
CA ARG A 162 -2.11 1.54 12.18
C ARG A 162 -3.59 1.14 12.16
N LEU A 163 -3.96 0.11 11.41
CA LEU A 163 -5.34 -0.33 11.24
C LEU A 163 -5.97 -0.67 12.61
N SER A 164 -7.02 0.07 12.97
CA SER A 164 -7.74 -0.10 14.23
C SER A 164 -8.85 -1.12 14.12
N LYS A 165 -9.31 -1.66 15.26
CA LYS A 165 -10.44 -2.59 15.32
C LYS A 165 -11.70 -2.02 14.66
N ILE A 166 -11.99 -0.74 14.89
CA ILE A 166 -13.15 -0.07 14.31
C ILE A 166 -13.06 0.03 12.79
N ALA A 167 -11.85 0.28 12.26
CA ALA A 167 -11.60 0.25 10.81
C ALA A 167 -11.76 -1.17 10.24
N ILE A 168 -11.26 -2.20 10.93
CA ILE A 168 -11.44 -3.60 10.52
C ILE A 168 -12.92 -3.96 10.43
N GLU A 169 -13.76 -3.57 11.39
CA GLU A 169 -15.20 -3.81 11.33
C GLU A 169 -15.88 -3.08 10.16
N ALA A 170 -15.48 -1.83 9.89
CA ALA A 170 -15.96 -1.11 8.72
C ALA A 170 -15.55 -1.80 7.41
N LEU A 171 -14.29 -2.22 7.30
CA LEU A 171 -13.75 -2.88 6.11
C LEU A 171 -14.40 -4.23 5.83
N LYS A 172 -14.76 -5.02 6.85
CA LYS A 172 -15.49 -6.28 6.67
C LYS A 172 -16.78 -6.11 5.86
N GLU A 173 -17.54 -5.05 6.12
CA GLU A 173 -18.75 -4.74 5.37
C GLU A 173 -18.43 -4.18 3.97
N LEU A 174 -17.47 -3.27 3.88
CA LEU A 174 -17.09 -2.62 2.61
C LEU A 174 -16.53 -3.60 1.58
N LEU A 175 -15.76 -4.59 2.02
CA LEU A 175 -15.25 -5.64 1.12
C LEU A 175 -16.37 -6.50 0.50
N LEU A 176 -17.54 -6.57 1.13
CA LEU A 176 -18.70 -7.29 0.59
C LEU A 176 -19.54 -6.43 -0.36
N THR A 177 -19.54 -5.12 -0.19
CA THR A 177 -20.48 -4.19 -0.84
C THR A 177 -19.86 -3.25 -1.85
N THR A 178 -18.54 -3.21 -1.94
CA THR A 178 -17.80 -2.29 -2.83
C THR A 178 -16.71 -3.00 -3.63
N LYS A 179 -16.13 -2.27 -4.60
CA LYS A 179 -14.91 -2.68 -5.34
C LYS A 179 -13.62 -2.34 -4.56
N LEU A 180 -13.66 -2.34 -3.22
CA LEU A 180 -12.49 -2.09 -2.38
C LEU A 180 -11.59 -3.33 -2.33
N PHE A 181 -10.28 -3.11 -2.29
CA PHE A 181 -9.25 -4.13 -2.13
C PHE A 181 -8.36 -3.83 -0.91
N LEU A 182 -7.37 -4.67 -0.70
CA LEU A 182 -6.45 -4.58 0.43
C LEU A 182 -5.00 -4.55 -0.05
N THR A 183 -4.19 -3.76 0.63
CA THR A 183 -2.73 -3.82 0.62
C THR A 183 -2.26 -4.41 1.95
N TRP A 184 -1.57 -5.55 1.90
CA TRP A 184 -1.03 -6.18 3.10
C TRP A 184 0.42 -5.77 3.33
N ASP A 185 0.65 -4.83 4.23
CA ASP A 185 1.99 -4.58 4.76
C ASP A 185 2.31 -5.65 5.81
N ILE A 186 3.22 -6.57 5.46
CA ILE A 186 3.58 -7.72 6.31
C ILE A 186 4.16 -7.25 7.65
N PRO A 187 5.17 -6.38 7.71
CA PRO A 187 5.72 -5.84 8.95
C PRO A 187 4.68 -5.20 9.87
N LYS A 188 3.68 -4.50 9.32
CA LYS A 188 2.63 -3.84 10.11
C LYS A 188 1.65 -4.82 10.75
N SER A 189 1.69 -6.09 10.36
CA SER A 189 0.96 -7.17 11.06
C SER A 189 1.64 -7.60 12.35
N GLN A 190 2.79 -7.02 12.69
CA GLN A 190 3.54 -7.30 13.91
C GLN A 190 3.65 -6.03 14.77
N THR A 191 3.85 -6.23 16.07
CA THR A 191 4.21 -5.14 16.98
C THR A 191 5.69 -4.80 16.83
N ALA A 192 6.12 -3.65 17.37
CA ALA A 192 7.53 -3.23 17.37
C ALA A 192 8.50 -4.25 18.04
N VAL A 193 7.98 -5.19 18.83
CA VAL A 193 8.75 -6.28 19.45
C VAL A 193 8.59 -7.61 18.70
N GLY A 194 8.01 -7.59 17.49
CA GLY A 194 7.87 -8.76 16.62
C GLY A 194 6.78 -9.75 17.05
N LYS A 195 5.83 -9.34 17.90
CA LYS A 195 4.66 -10.16 18.21
C LYS A 195 3.57 -9.95 17.16
N PRO A 196 2.87 -11.01 16.71
CA PRO A 196 1.74 -10.87 15.80
C PRO A 196 0.66 -9.94 16.36
N ARG A 197 0.06 -9.15 15.47
CA ARG A 197 -1.20 -8.44 15.74
C ARG A 197 -2.33 -9.34 15.27
N ASP A 198 -2.73 -10.29 16.10
CA ASP A 198 -3.60 -11.42 15.74
C ASP A 198 -4.87 -11.01 15.00
N GLU A 199 -5.50 -9.89 15.39
CA GLU A 199 -6.72 -9.41 14.76
C GLU A 199 -6.47 -8.92 13.32
N VAL A 200 -5.38 -8.19 13.10
CA VAL A 200 -4.98 -7.70 11.77
C VAL A 200 -4.60 -8.88 10.88
N GLU A 201 -3.73 -9.76 11.36
CA GLU A 201 -3.27 -10.92 10.61
C GLU A 201 -4.44 -11.86 10.27
N SER A 202 -5.36 -12.09 11.21
CA SER A 202 -6.56 -12.89 10.99
C SER A 202 -7.48 -12.25 9.95
N PHE A 203 -7.68 -10.93 9.99
CA PHE A 203 -8.48 -10.20 9.01
C PHE A 203 -7.92 -10.37 7.59
N PHE A 204 -6.60 -10.20 7.39
CA PHE A 204 -5.99 -10.36 6.08
C PHE A 204 -6.02 -11.80 5.58
N ASN A 205 -5.72 -12.79 6.45
CA ASN A 205 -5.81 -14.21 6.10
C ASN A 205 -7.22 -14.64 5.68
N ASN A 206 -8.27 -14.05 6.26
CA ASN A 206 -9.65 -14.34 5.91
C ASN A 206 -10.09 -13.64 4.60
N ASN A 207 -9.31 -12.70 4.07
CA ASN A 207 -9.63 -11.89 2.91
C ASN A 207 -8.59 -11.98 1.78
N LEU A 208 -7.87 -13.09 1.65
CA LEU A 208 -6.78 -13.27 0.67
C LEU A 208 -7.20 -12.94 -0.77
N GLU A 209 -8.45 -13.21 -1.16
CA GLU A 209 -8.96 -12.93 -2.51
C GLU A 209 -9.19 -11.43 -2.77
N ARG A 210 -9.16 -10.61 -1.73
CA ARG A 210 -9.27 -9.14 -1.82
C ARG A 210 -7.92 -8.44 -1.78
N ILE A 211 -6.82 -9.13 -1.49
CA ILE A 211 -5.49 -8.55 -1.49
C ILE A 211 -5.02 -8.38 -2.93
N ARG A 212 -4.57 -7.18 -3.29
CA ARG A 212 -4.01 -6.86 -4.61
C ARG A 212 -2.58 -6.38 -4.53
N GLU A 213 -2.16 -5.94 -3.36
CA GLU A 213 -0.81 -5.43 -3.13
C GLU A 213 -0.28 -5.94 -1.79
N CYS A 214 1.01 -6.15 -1.71
CA CYS A 214 1.69 -6.60 -0.50
C CYS A 214 2.99 -5.81 -0.35
N HIS A 215 3.15 -5.11 0.76
CA HIS A 215 4.39 -4.41 1.09
C HIS A 215 5.35 -5.35 1.80
N ILE A 216 6.59 -5.34 1.33
CA ILE A 216 7.68 -6.17 1.85
C ILE A 216 8.83 -5.27 2.26
N HIS A 217 9.12 -5.25 3.53
CA HIS A 217 10.32 -4.70 4.15
C HIS A 217 10.55 -5.39 5.47
N ASP A 218 11.75 -5.31 6.04
CA ASP A 218 11.98 -5.90 7.35
C ASP A 218 11.91 -4.85 8.47
N GLN A 219 11.88 -5.32 9.70
CA GLN A 219 11.84 -4.49 10.89
C GLN A 219 12.88 -4.96 11.88
N LYS A 220 13.87 -4.10 12.19
CA LYS A 220 14.86 -4.39 13.22
C LYS A 220 14.28 -4.30 14.62
N PRO A 221 14.79 -5.09 15.57
CA PRO A 221 14.50 -4.90 16.98
C PRO A 221 14.81 -3.45 17.41
N GLY A 222 13.83 -2.79 18.03
CA GLY A 222 13.95 -1.37 18.41
C GLY A 222 13.12 -0.41 17.56
N GLY A 223 12.36 -0.93 16.57
CA GLY A 223 11.31 -0.15 15.92
C GLY A 223 11.68 0.53 14.61
N HIS A 224 12.88 0.30 14.06
CA HIS A 224 13.18 0.76 12.70
C HIS A 224 12.45 -0.15 11.69
N SER A 225 11.54 0.43 10.92
CA SER A 225 10.86 -0.21 9.80
C SER A 225 11.51 0.18 8.46
N HIS A 226 11.11 -0.49 7.37
CA HIS A 226 11.63 -0.29 6.01
C HIS A 226 13.11 -0.67 5.87
N ASP A 227 13.56 -1.65 6.66
CA ASP A 227 14.89 -2.25 6.53
C ASP A 227 14.94 -3.28 5.40
N ILE A 228 16.16 -3.58 4.94
CA ILE A 228 16.44 -4.61 3.94
C ILE A 228 15.88 -5.95 4.45
N VAL A 229 15.23 -6.69 3.56
CA VAL A 229 14.72 -8.04 3.85
C VAL A 229 15.83 -8.92 4.42
N GLY A 230 15.55 -9.62 5.52
CA GLY A 230 16.54 -10.43 6.24
C GLY A 230 17.36 -9.67 7.29
N ALA A 231 17.20 -8.34 7.42
CA ALA A 231 17.83 -7.56 8.49
C ALA A 231 17.12 -7.68 9.84
N GLY A 232 15.85 -8.10 9.83
CA GLY A 232 15.01 -8.31 11.00
C GLY A 232 14.72 -9.78 11.30
N LYS A 233 13.49 -10.06 11.75
CA LYS A 233 13.08 -11.40 12.17
C LYS A 233 11.77 -11.86 11.49
N ILE A 234 11.33 -11.18 10.45
CA ILE A 234 10.07 -11.52 9.78
C ILE A 234 10.27 -12.79 8.95
N ASP A 235 9.44 -13.79 9.20
CA ASP A 235 9.37 -14.99 8.35
C ASP A 235 8.49 -14.70 7.11
N PHE A 236 9.11 -14.16 6.07
CA PHE A 236 8.42 -13.90 4.81
C PHE A 236 7.90 -15.16 4.12
N SER A 237 8.51 -16.32 4.37
CA SER A 237 8.06 -17.59 3.79
C SER A 237 6.62 -17.92 4.16
N LYS A 238 6.23 -17.63 5.40
CA LYS A 238 4.86 -17.80 5.90
C LYS A 238 3.84 -17.04 5.04
N TYR A 239 4.11 -15.77 4.75
CA TYR A 239 3.21 -14.88 4.01
C TYR A 239 3.25 -15.15 2.50
N LEU A 240 4.43 -15.29 1.93
CA LEU A 240 4.60 -15.57 0.51
C LEU A 240 3.92 -16.88 0.09
N LYS A 241 3.95 -17.91 0.93
CA LYS A 241 3.28 -19.19 0.69
C LYS A 241 1.81 -19.06 0.34
N VAL A 242 1.10 -18.15 1.00
CA VAL A 242 -0.34 -17.93 0.81
C VAL A 242 -0.64 -16.88 -0.27
N LEU A 243 0.27 -15.93 -0.51
CA LEU A 243 0.07 -14.81 -1.44
C LEU A 243 0.54 -15.12 -2.88
N LEU A 244 1.58 -15.92 -3.06
CA LEU A 244 2.12 -16.26 -4.39
C LEU A 244 1.08 -16.87 -5.34
N PRO A 245 0.18 -17.78 -4.90
CA PRO A 245 -0.86 -18.33 -5.76
C PRO A 245 -1.97 -17.34 -6.12
N LYS A 246 -2.01 -16.18 -5.48
CA LYS A 246 -3.05 -15.16 -5.67
C LYS A 246 -2.59 -14.09 -6.65
N ASN A 247 -3.54 -13.26 -7.12
CA ASN A 247 -3.24 -12.12 -7.98
C ASN A 247 -2.79 -10.91 -7.12
N VAL A 248 -1.62 -11.04 -6.48
CA VAL A 248 -1.02 -10.04 -5.59
C VAL A 248 0.26 -9.51 -6.21
N TYR A 249 0.47 -8.22 -6.12
CA TYR A 249 1.69 -7.52 -6.53
C TYR A 249 2.52 -7.17 -5.28
N PHE A 250 3.84 -7.34 -5.36
CA PHE A 250 4.75 -7.23 -4.23
C PHE A 250 5.60 -5.97 -4.34
N ILE A 251 5.38 -5.02 -3.44
CA ILE A 251 6.18 -3.79 -3.34
C ILE A 251 7.32 -4.01 -2.36
N ILE A 252 8.52 -3.76 -2.79
CA ILE A 252 9.68 -3.69 -1.90
C ILE A 252 9.75 -2.27 -1.36
N GLU A 253 9.28 -2.09 -0.13
CA GLU A 253 9.18 -0.79 0.53
C GLU A 253 10.44 -0.47 1.35
N VAL A 254 11.58 -0.60 0.69
CA VAL A 254 12.90 -0.35 1.28
C VAL A 254 13.58 0.81 0.56
N ARG A 255 14.25 1.67 1.30
CA ARG A 255 14.85 2.91 0.80
C ARG A 255 16.33 3.00 1.22
N PRO A 256 17.22 3.56 0.40
CA PRO A 256 16.99 3.97 -1.00
C PRO A 256 16.78 2.77 -1.94
N ARG A 257 16.53 3.03 -3.22
CA ARG A 257 16.19 2.00 -4.25
C ARG A 257 17.26 0.92 -4.44
N GLU A 258 18.52 1.22 -4.12
CA GLU A 258 19.62 0.24 -4.12
C GLU A 258 19.40 -0.85 -3.06
N ASN A 259 18.88 -0.48 -1.88
CA ASN A 259 18.50 -1.41 -0.83
C ASN A 259 17.24 -2.21 -1.22
N ALA A 260 16.32 -1.61 -1.99
CA ALA A 260 15.19 -2.36 -2.54
C ALA A 260 15.66 -3.44 -3.53
N LEU A 261 16.68 -3.14 -4.35
CA LEU A 261 17.28 -4.12 -5.26
C LEU A 261 17.98 -5.26 -4.50
N GLU A 262 18.68 -4.94 -3.39
CA GLU A 262 19.26 -5.96 -2.52
C GLU A 262 18.17 -6.85 -1.90
N SER A 263 17.09 -6.24 -1.42
CA SER A 263 15.93 -6.96 -0.88
C SER A 263 15.28 -7.86 -1.93
N LEU A 264 15.19 -7.44 -3.20
CA LEU A 264 14.66 -8.27 -4.29
C LEU A 264 15.48 -9.56 -4.46
N LYS A 265 16.81 -9.48 -4.39
CA LYS A 265 17.69 -10.66 -4.48
C LYS A 265 17.45 -11.63 -3.32
N LEU A 266 17.24 -11.11 -2.11
CA LEU A 266 16.95 -11.94 -0.95
C LEU A 266 15.56 -12.59 -1.05
N ILE A 267 14.57 -11.86 -1.57
CA ILE A 267 13.25 -12.42 -1.88
C ILE A 267 13.35 -13.53 -2.92
N GLN A 268 14.17 -13.38 -3.96
CA GLN A 268 14.41 -14.44 -4.95
C GLN A 268 14.94 -15.73 -4.31
N SER A 269 15.82 -15.62 -3.33
CA SER A 269 16.30 -16.79 -2.56
C SER A 269 15.16 -17.45 -1.78
N ILE A 270 14.34 -16.67 -1.06
CA ILE A 270 13.18 -17.21 -0.33
C ILE A 270 12.19 -17.89 -1.27
N LEU A 271 11.95 -17.30 -2.45
CA LEU A 271 11.07 -17.87 -3.46
C LEU A 271 11.62 -19.21 -3.98
N ALA A 272 12.93 -19.32 -4.20
CA ALA A 272 13.57 -20.57 -4.63
C ALA A 272 13.37 -21.68 -3.59
N ASP A 273 13.52 -21.38 -2.30
CA ASP A 273 13.27 -22.31 -1.20
C ASP A 273 11.80 -22.77 -1.15
N LEU A 274 10.87 -21.91 -1.58
CA LEU A 274 9.45 -22.23 -1.71
C LEU A 274 9.09 -22.94 -3.03
N GLY A 275 10.08 -23.22 -3.89
CA GLY A 275 9.87 -23.87 -5.18
C GLY A 275 9.37 -22.94 -6.29
N TRP A 276 9.58 -21.63 -6.17
CA TRP A 276 9.22 -20.63 -7.15
C TRP A 276 10.46 -19.93 -7.72
N ARG A 277 10.33 -19.38 -8.92
CA ARG A 277 11.30 -18.44 -9.50
C ARG A 277 10.60 -17.25 -10.12
N ILE A 278 11.27 -16.10 -10.11
CA ILE A 278 10.81 -14.93 -10.88
C ILE A 278 11.22 -15.16 -12.35
N SER A 279 10.30 -14.90 -13.28
CA SER A 279 10.63 -14.94 -14.72
C SER A 279 11.59 -13.81 -15.07
N ASP A 280 12.42 -14.03 -16.07
CA ASP A 280 13.30 -12.99 -16.60
C ASP A 280 12.47 -11.88 -17.29
N PRO A 281 12.90 -10.60 -17.19
CA PRO A 281 12.35 -9.53 -18.01
C PRO A 281 12.52 -9.86 -19.49
N SER A 282 11.41 -9.97 -20.22
CA SER A 282 11.40 -10.19 -21.68
C SER A 282 11.46 -8.88 -22.45
#